data_0af3058693ae58be0418543367ad63bf
#
_entry.id   0af3058693ae58be0418543367ad63bf
#
_cell.length_a   1.000
_cell.length_b   1.000
_cell.length_c   1.000
_cell.angle_alpha   90.00
_cell.angle_beta   90.00
_cell.angle_gamma   90.00
#
_symmetry.space_group_name_H-M   'P 1'
#
loop_
_entity.id
_entity.type
_entity.pdbx_description
1 polymer ?
#
loop_
_entity_poly.entity_id
_entity_poly.type
_entity_poly.pdbx_seq_one_letter_code
_entity_poly.pdbx_strand_id
1 'polypeptide(L)'
;MKNKIIYSHLDKKTGTSIVTIQNKYGKFYGYSQCAPEDMSRYSQFAGERYATLRAYKSFAKFRLKQEKIKLKTIENLLKDIEYDTYDESTFFNDTSVPMRKIRLKHRDYKQSVEDWENIYNFYEQEIKRQDEERQALLEKVKAKKN
;
A
#
# COMPACT_ATOMS: atom_id res chain seq x y z
N MET A 1 -10.00 -3.18 -12.01
CA MET A 1 -8.58 -3.58 -12.17
C MET A 1 -8.42 -5.01 -11.69
N LYS A 2 -7.85 -5.87 -12.52
CA LYS A 2 -7.63 -7.27 -12.15
C LYS A 2 -6.21 -7.46 -11.63
N ASN A 3 -6.08 -7.99 -10.42
CA ASN A 3 -4.82 -8.42 -9.87
C ASN A 3 -4.63 -9.90 -10.16
N LYS A 4 -3.47 -10.25 -10.71
CA LYS A 4 -3.06 -11.64 -10.85
C LYS A 4 -2.09 -11.96 -9.73
N ILE A 5 -2.42 -12.96 -8.93
CA ILE A 5 -1.58 -13.39 -7.81
C ILE A 5 -0.79 -14.62 -8.27
N ILE A 6 0.52 -14.54 -8.16
CA ILE A 6 1.43 -15.62 -8.55
C ILE A 6 2.23 -16.03 -7.32
N TYR A 7 2.13 -17.32 -6.95
CA TYR A 7 2.96 -17.92 -5.92
C TYR A 7 4.21 -18.46 -6.60
N SER A 8 5.21 -17.60 -6.78
CA SER A 8 6.31 -17.87 -7.69
C SER A 8 7.42 -18.71 -7.08
N HIS A 9 7.52 -18.80 -5.76
CA HIS A 9 8.57 -19.58 -5.12
C HIS A 9 8.16 -20.00 -3.72
N LEU A 10 8.26 -21.31 -3.48
CA LEU A 10 8.05 -21.90 -2.17
C LEU A 10 9.21 -22.82 -1.90
N ASP A 11 10.00 -22.50 -0.90
CA ASP A 11 11.06 -23.37 -0.43
C ASP A 11 10.66 -23.96 0.93
N LYS A 12 10.25 -25.23 0.92
CA LYS A 12 9.84 -25.92 2.13
C LYS A 12 10.98 -26.10 3.12
N LYS A 13 12.23 -26.14 2.65
CA LYS A 13 13.39 -26.33 3.50
C LYS A 13 13.70 -25.10 4.35
N THR A 14 13.52 -23.92 3.76
CA THR A 14 13.78 -22.65 4.45
C THR A 14 12.51 -21.99 4.99
N GLY A 15 11.33 -22.54 4.66
CA GLY A 15 10.06 -21.92 5.03
C GLY A 15 9.83 -20.57 4.34
N THR A 16 10.36 -20.40 3.14
CA THR A 16 10.29 -19.16 2.38
C THR A 16 9.11 -19.17 1.44
N SER A 17 8.35 -18.08 1.43
CA SER A 17 7.23 -17.85 0.50
C SER A 17 7.41 -16.51 -0.18
N ILE A 18 7.24 -16.49 -1.49
CA ILE A 18 7.26 -15.27 -2.30
C ILE A 18 5.97 -15.21 -3.10
N VAL A 19 5.25 -14.11 -2.96
CA VAL A 19 4.03 -13.85 -3.69
C VAL A 19 4.23 -12.63 -4.57
N THR A 20 3.82 -12.74 -5.82
CA THR A 20 3.87 -11.64 -6.77
C THR A 20 2.45 -11.25 -7.13
N ILE A 21 2.14 -9.96 -6.99
CA ILE A 21 0.90 -9.38 -7.49
C ILE A 21 1.23 -8.65 -8.79
N GLN A 22 0.56 -9.03 -9.86
CA GLN A 22 0.74 -8.41 -11.16
C GLN A 22 -0.54 -7.71 -11.59
N ASN A 23 -0.42 -6.46 -12.01
CA ASN A 23 -1.53 -5.66 -12.53
C ASN A 23 -1.00 -4.64 -13.54
N LYS A 24 -1.86 -3.73 -13.98
CA LYS A 24 -1.48 -2.69 -14.96
C LYS A 24 -0.38 -1.73 -14.46
N TYR A 25 -0.15 -1.65 -13.16
CA TYR A 25 0.89 -0.80 -12.58
C TYR A 25 2.24 -1.50 -12.45
N GLY A 26 2.30 -2.81 -12.66
CA GLY A 26 3.53 -3.58 -12.59
C GLY A 26 3.43 -4.81 -11.71
N LYS A 27 4.57 -5.22 -11.20
CA LYS A 27 4.69 -6.38 -10.31
C LYS A 27 5.09 -5.92 -8.90
N PHE A 28 4.43 -6.47 -7.90
CA PHE A 28 4.67 -6.14 -6.50
C PHE A 28 4.90 -7.44 -5.74
N TYR A 29 5.95 -7.48 -4.94
CA TYR A 29 6.42 -8.69 -4.30
C TYR A 29 6.19 -8.64 -2.80
N GLY A 30 5.78 -9.77 -2.26
CA GLY A 30 5.74 -10.01 -0.83
C GLY A 30 6.60 -11.21 -0.48
N TYR A 31 7.31 -11.12 0.61
CA TYR A 31 8.24 -12.13 1.06
C TYR A 31 7.91 -12.50 2.50
N SER A 32 7.95 -13.80 2.80
CA SER A 32 7.80 -14.32 4.15
C SER A 32 8.77 -15.46 4.36
N GLN A 33 9.42 -15.48 5.50
CA GLN A 33 10.32 -16.57 5.89
C GLN A 33 9.96 -17.04 7.28
N CYS A 34 9.77 -18.34 7.44
CA CYS A 34 9.53 -18.94 8.72
C CYS A 34 10.82 -18.87 9.57
N ALA A 35 10.72 -18.42 10.82
CA ALA A 35 11.84 -18.42 11.73
C ALA A 35 12.29 -19.88 11.98
N PRO A 36 13.61 -20.14 12.17
CA PRO A 36 14.08 -21.50 12.45
C PRO A 36 13.38 -22.17 13.64
N GLU A 37 13.00 -21.39 14.63
CA GLU A 37 12.29 -21.86 15.83
C GLU A 37 10.89 -22.37 15.52
N ASP A 38 10.30 -21.91 14.40
CA ASP A 38 8.94 -22.23 13.97
C ASP A 38 8.87 -23.31 12.89
N MET A 39 10.02 -23.80 12.42
CA MET A 39 10.06 -24.73 11.28
C MET A 39 9.26 -26.00 11.51
N SER A 40 9.17 -26.48 12.74
CA SER A 40 8.35 -27.65 13.07
C SER A 40 6.85 -27.41 12.88
N ARG A 41 6.45 -26.14 12.80
CA ARG A 41 5.06 -25.70 12.64
C ARG A 41 4.83 -24.96 11.34
N TYR A 42 5.82 -25.00 10.46
CA TYR A 42 5.71 -24.32 9.18
C TYR A 42 4.46 -24.77 8.44
N SER A 43 3.68 -23.80 8.05
CA SER A 43 2.50 -23.98 7.20
C SER A 43 2.71 -23.18 5.92
N GLN A 44 2.69 -23.87 4.80
CA GLN A 44 2.75 -23.22 3.48
C GLN A 44 1.66 -22.18 3.33
N PHE A 45 0.45 -22.50 3.80
CA PHE A 45 -0.69 -21.59 3.73
C PHE A 45 -0.44 -20.30 4.54
N ALA A 46 0.09 -20.41 5.75
CA ALA A 46 0.40 -19.25 6.58
C ALA A 46 1.49 -18.39 5.94
N GLY A 47 2.56 -19.02 5.41
CA GLY A 47 3.62 -18.30 4.71
C GLY A 47 3.12 -17.54 3.50
N GLU A 48 2.28 -18.16 2.68
CA GLU A 48 1.67 -17.52 1.51
C GLU A 48 0.78 -16.35 1.93
N ARG A 49 0.02 -16.50 3.01
CA ARG A 49 -0.86 -15.44 3.53
C ARG A 49 -0.05 -14.22 3.98
N TYR A 50 1.04 -14.42 4.73
CA TYR A 50 1.91 -13.32 5.14
C TYR A 50 2.56 -12.64 3.94
N ALA A 51 3.08 -13.42 3.00
CA ALA A 51 3.69 -12.90 1.79
C ALA A 51 2.69 -12.12 0.95
N THR A 52 1.45 -12.59 0.84
CA THR A 52 0.38 -11.91 0.12
C THR A 52 0.08 -10.54 0.72
N LEU A 53 -0.04 -10.45 2.04
CA LEU A 53 -0.29 -9.17 2.72
C LEU A 53 0.85 -8.17 2.48
N ARG A 54 2.08 -8.65 2.50
CA ARG A 54 3.25 -7.80 2.24
C ARG A 54 3.29 -7.33 0.79
N ALA A 55 2.88 -8.18 -0.16
CA ALA A 55 2.78 -7.79 -1.57
C ALA A 55 1.71 -6.71 -1.76
N TYR A 56 0.55 -6.84 -1.14
CA TYR A 56 -0.49 -5.81 -1.18
C TYR A 56 -0.05 -4.51 -0.51
N LYS A 57 0.69 -4.60 0.59
CA LYS A 57 1.26 -3.41 1.25
C LYS A 57 2.21 -2.68 0.31
N SER A 58 3.08 -3.41 -0.39
CA SER A 58 4.01 -2.83 -1.38
C SER A 58 3.26 -2.14 -2.51
N PHE A 59 2.20 -2.75 -3.01
CA PHE A 59 1.35 -2.15 -4.02
C PHE A 59 0.67 -0.87 -3.52
N ALA A 60 0.09 -0.91 -2.32
CA ALA A 60 -0.56 0.25 -1.72
C ALA A 60 0.43 1.40 -1.52
N LYS A 61 1.66 1.10 -1.07
CA LYS A 61 2.73 2.09 -0.92
C LYS A 61 3.06 2.77 -2.26
N PHE A 62 3.17 1.98 -3.31
CA PHE A 62 3.45 2.49 -4.65
C PHE A 62 2.32 3.41 -5.13
N ARG A 63 1.07 2.99 -4.97
CA ARG A 63 -0.08 3.79 -5.38
C ARG A 63 -0.19 5.09 -4.59
N LEU A 64 0.03 5.02 -3.28
CA LEU A 64 0.04 6.20 -2.42
C LEU A 64 1.09 7.22 -2.89
N LYS A 65 2.29 6.75 -3.19
CA LYS A 65 3.37 7.61 -3.70
C LYS A 65 2.98 8.28 -5.02
N GLN A 66 2.38 7.53 -5.95
CA GLN A 66 1.91 8.08 -7.23
C GLN A 66 0.86 9.16 -7.03
N GLU A 67 -0.13 8.91 -6.18
CA GLU A 67 -1.20 9.87 -5.93
C GLU A 67 -0.70 11.12 -5.21
N LYS A 68 0.28 10.99 -4.31
CA LYS A 68 0.93 12.14 -3.66
C LYS A 68 1.67 13.02 -4.68
N ILE A 69 2.33 12.42 -5.66
CA ILE A 69 3.01 13.17 -6.73
C ILE A 69 1.99 13.94 -7.57
N LYS A 70 0.89 13.29 -7.95
CA LYS A 70 -0.18 13.94 -8.72
C LYS A 70 -0.80 15.10 -7.94
N LEU A 71 -1.07 14.90 -6.65
CA LEU A 71 -1.62 15.95 -5.79
C LEU A 71 -0.68 17.14 -5.71
N LYS A 72 0.60 16.88 -5.46
CA LYS A 72 1.61 17.95 -5.38
C LYS A 72 1.73 18.71 -6.70
N THR A 73 1.68 18.01 -7.81
CA THR A 73 1.75 18.63 -9.15
C THR A 73 0.57 19.59 -9.36
N ILE A 74 -0.65 19.16 -9.03
CA ILE A 74 -1.83 20.02 -9.20
C ILE A 74 -1.82 21.19 -8.22
N GLU A 75 -1.34 21.00 -6.99
CA GLU A 75 -1.21 22.08 -6.00
C GLU A 75 -0.20 23.13 -6.45
N ASN A 76 0.92 22.70 -7.02
CA ASN A 76 1.91 23.62 -7.59
C ASN A 76 1.33 24.41 -8.78
N LEU A 77 0.57 23.74 -9.64
CA LEU A 77 -0.12 24.40 -10.75
C LEU A 77 -1.11 25.45 -10.24
N LEU A 78 -1.88 25.16 -9.22
CA LEU A 78 -2.82 26.12 -8.61
C LEU A 78 -2.09 27.31 -8.02
N LYS A 79 -0.95 27.09 -7.34
CA LYS A 79 -0.11 28.18 -6.81
C LYS A 79 0.43 29.06 -7.92
N ASP A 80 0.89 28.49 -9.02
CA ASP A 80 1.42 29.23 -10.15
C ASP A 80 0.33 30.10 -10.80
N ILE A 81 -0.87 29.53 -10.94
CA ILE A 81 -2.02 30.26 -11.47
C ILE A 81 -2.40 31.43 -10.54
N GLU A 82 -2.47 31.18 -9.23
CA GLU A 82 -2.77 32.23 -8.25
C GLU A 82 -1.73 33.36 -8.29
N TYR A 83 -0.46 33.00 -8.42
CA TYR A 83 0.63 33.95 -8.49
C TYR A 83 0.54 34.82 -9.75
N ASP A 84 0.31 34.18 -10.92
CA ASP A 84 0.24 34.89 -12.20
C ASP A 84 -0.98 35.79 -12.33
N THR A 85 -2.03 35.51 -11.57
CA THR A 85 -3.32 36.24 -11.63
C THR A 85 -3.57 37.10 -10.40
N TYR A 86 -2.54 37.34 -9.61
CA TYR A 86 -2.66 38.07 -8.35
C TYR A 86 -3.36 39.43 -8.47
N ASP A 87 -3.13 40.17 -9.56
CA ASP A 87 -3.70 41.49 -9.81
C ASP A 87 -5.04 41.43 -10.56
N GLU A 88 -5.50 40.24 -10.97
CA GLU A 88 -6.74 40.05 -11.72
C GLU A 88 -7.83 39.45 -10.85
N SER A 89 -8.55 40.30 -10.13
CA SER A 89 -9.66 39.88 -9.28
C SER A 89 -10.74 39.08 -10.02
N THR A 90 -10.88 39.28 -11.31
CA THR A 90 -11.83 38.55 -12.16
C THR A 90 -11.47 37.09 -12.34
N PHE A 91 -10.20 36.73 -12.23
CA PHE A 91 -9.75 35.36 -12.42
C PHE A 91 -10.19 34.45 -11.25
N PHE A 92 -10.15 34.94 -10.02
CA PHE A 92 -10.58 34.19 -8.84
C PHE A 92 -12.09 33.96 -8.81
N ASN A 93 -12.83 34.80 -9.47
CA ASN A 93 -14.27 34.65 -9.64
C ASN A 93 -14.60 33.91 -10.94
N ASP A 94 -13.58 33.49 -11.66
CA ASP A 94 -13.76 32.78 -12.91
C ASP A 94 -14.28 31.38 -12.67
N THR A 95 -15.51 31.15 -13.10
CA THR A 95 -16.13 29.83 -13.08
C THR A 95 -15.90 29.10 -14.41
N SER A 96 -14.81 29.44 -15.10
CA SER A 96 -14.46 28.82 -16.38
C SER A 96 -14.34 27.30 -16.24
N VAL A 97 -14.69 26.61 -17.32
CA VAL A 97 -14.62 25.14 -17.36
C VAL A 97 -13.20 24.62 -17.04
N PRO A 98 -12.11 25.23 -17.58
CA PRO A 98 -10.75 24.77 -17.23
C PRO A 98 -10.43 24.86 -15.74
N MET A 99 -10.74 25.97 -15.08
CA MET A 99 -10.48 26.13 -13.63
C MET A 99 -11.31 25.18 -12.81
N ARG A 100 -12.57 24.98 -13.18
CA ARG A 100 -13.45 24.04 -12.50
C ARG A 100 -12.89 22.63 -12.60
N LYS A 101 -12.39 22.21 -13.76
CA LYS A 101 -11.77 20.91 -13.97
C LYS A 101 -10.52 20.73 -13.10
N ILE A 102 -9.67 21.75 -13.00
CA ILE A 102 -8.46 21.70 -12.17
C ILE A 102 -8.83 21.53 -10.69
N ARG A 103 -9.82 22.29 -10.21
CA ARG A 103 -10.27 22.20 -8.82
C ARG A 103 -10.89 20.83 -8.49
N LEU A 104 -11.65 20.27 -9.44
CA LEU A 104 -12.22 18.94 -9.29
C LEU A 104 -11.13 17.86 -9.22
N LYS A 105 -10.12 17.96 -10.09
CA LYS A 105 -8.95 17.06 -10.06
C LYS A 105 -8.18 17.17 -8.74
N HIS A 106 -8.01 18.39 -8.23
CA HIS A 106 -7.37 18.61 -6.94
C HIS A 106 -8.11 17.89 -5.81
N ARG A 107 -9.44 18.06 -5.79
CA ARG A 107 -10.29 17.37 -4.82
C ARG A 107 -10.18 15.84 -4.95
N ASP A 108 -10.24 15.34 -6.19
CA ASP A 108 -10.20 13.91 -6.45
C ASP A 108 -8.85 13.29 -6.07
N TYR A 109 -7.73 13.96 -6.37
CA TYR A 109 -6.41 13.50 -5.98
C TYR A 109 -6.22 13.53 -4.46
N LYS A 110 -6.74 14.55 -3.80
CA LYS A 110 -6.71 14.64 -2.34
C LYS A 110 -7.46 13.48 -1.68
N GLN A 111 -8.64 13.16 -2.21
CA GLN A 111 -9.41 12.01 -1.75
C GLN A 111 -8.69 10.70 -2.05
N SER A 112 -8.08 10.56 -3.22
CA SER A 112 -7.34 9.37 -3.61
C SER A 112 -6.14 9.13 -2.70
N VAL A 113 -5.39 10.18 -2.32
CA VAL A 113 -4.29 10.08 -1.36
C VAL A 113 -4.80 9.56 -0.03
N GLU A 114 -5.89 10.11 0.47
CA GLU A 114 -6.49 9.68 1.74
C GLU A 114 -6.92 8.21 1.68
N ASP A 115 -7.56 7.80 0.60
CA ASP A 115 -8.00 6.41 0.40
C ASP A 115 -6.82 5.45 0.41
N TRP A 116 -5.74 5.78 -0.30
CA TRP A 116 -4.55 4.92 -0.35
C TRP A 116 -3.77 4.91 0.97
N GLU A 117 -3.76 6.01 1.71
CA GLU A 117 -3.21 6.01 3.07
C GLU A 117 -3.97 5.06 3.98
N ASN A 118 -5.30 5.05 3.91
CA ASN A 118 -6.13 4.17 4.70
C ASN A 118 -5.89 2.70 4.31
N ILE A 119 -5.77 2.41 3.03
CA ILE A 119 -5.46 1.06 2.53
C ILE A 119 -4.08 0.60 3.00
N TYR A 120 -3.07 1.44 2.87
CA TYR A 120 -1.71 1.15 3.32
C TYR A 120 -1.67 0.86 4.82
N ASN A 121 -2.31 1.72 5.61
CA ASN A 121 -2.36 1.56 7.06
C ASN A 121 -3.10 0.29 7.46
N PHE A 122 -4.15 -0.08 6.73
CA PHE A 122 -4.86 -1.33 6.96
C PHE A 122 -3.93 -2.54 6.83
N TYR A 123 -3.17 -2.61 5.74
CA TYR A 123 -2.23 -3.73 5.53
C TYR A 123 -1.11 -3.73 6.56
N GLU A 124 -0.59 -2.56 6.92
CA GLU A 124 0.44 -2.44 7.95
C GLU A 124 -0.04 -2.97 9.29
N GLN A 125 -1.26 -2.59 9.69
CA GLN A 125 -1.87 -3.07 10.94
C GLN A 125 -2.19 -4.56 10.89
N GLU A 126 -2.66 -5.08 9.76
CA GLU A 126 -2.92 -6.51 9.61
C GLU A 126 -1.64 -7.34 9.74
N ILE A 127 -0.56 -6.90 9.13
CA ILE A 127 0.75 -7.56 9.25
C ILE A 127 1.20 -7.55 10.72
N LYS A 128 1.09 -6.42 11.38
CA LYS A 128 1.45 -6.27 12.78
C LYS A 128 0.60 -7.17 13.68
N ARG A 129 -0.70 -7.24 13.44
CA ARG A 129 -1.62 -8.09 14.20
C ARG A 129 -1.24 -9.57 14.05
N GLN A 130 -0.93 -10.01 12.84
CA GLN A 130 -0.50 -11.38 12.59
C GLN A 130 0.82 -11.70 13.28
N ASP A 131 1.78 -10.77 13.26
CA ASP A 131 3.05 -10.94 13.96
C ASP A 131 2.84 -11.05 15.48
N GLU A 132 1.97 -10.25 16.05
CA GLU A 132 1.61 -10.31 17.48
C GLU A 132 0.92 -11.62 17.84
N GLU A 133 0.00 -12.10 17.03
CA GLU A 133 -0.66 -13.40 17.22
C GLU A 133 0.36 -14.54 17.18
N ARG A 134 1.30 -14.49 16.23
CA ARG A 134 2.35 -15.48 16.12
C ARG A 134 3.24 -15.49 17.36
N GLN A 135 3.65 -14.32 17.84
CA GLN A 135 4.45 -14.18 19.06
C GLN A 135 3.72 -14.74 20.28
N ALA A 136 2.43 -14.44 20.40
CA ALA A 136 1.61 -14.94 21.50
C ALA A 136 1.53 -16.48 21.49
N LEU A 137 1.37 -17.08 20.30
CA LEU A 137 1.36 -18.53 20.15
C LEU A 137 2.71 -19.17 20.52
N LEU A 138 3.82 -18.54 20.10
CA LEU A 138 5.16 -18.99 20.42
C LEU A 138 5.41 -18.98 21.94
N GLU A 139 4.99 -17.92 22.61
CA GLU A 139 5.12 -17.80 24.06
C GLU A 139 4.32 -18.89 24.79
N LYS A 140 3.09 -19.17 24.34
CA LYS A 140 2.28 -20.25 24.90
C LYS A 140 2.96 -21.61 24.75
N VAL A 141 3.62 -21.85 23.65
CA VAL A 141 4.33 -23.10 23.36
C VAL A 141 5.55 -23.22 24.24
N LYS A 142 6.32 -22.15 24.40
CA LYS A 142 7.50 -22.14 25.31
C LYS A 142 7.07 -22.40 26.75
N ALA A 143 5.96 -21.82 27.20
CA ALA A 143 5.42 -22.04 28.53
C ALA A 143 5.01 -23.50 28.79
N LYS A 144 4.46 -24.17 27.73
CA LYS A 144 4.09 -25.61 27.85
C LYS A 144 5.28 -26.55 27.88
N LYS A 145 6.44 -26.15 27.36
CA LYS A 145 7.65 -26.97 27.34
C LYS A 145 8.45 -26.87 28.65
N ASN A 146 8.16 -25.90 29.45
CA ASN A 146 8.78 -25.71 30.78
C ASN A 146 7.84 -26.25 31.85
#